data_340358b3aa4fe2d7c73b7f4147053bfc
#
_entry.id   340358b3aa4fe2d7c73b7f4147053bfc
#
_cell.length_a   1.000
_cell.length_b   1.000
_cell.length_c   1.000
_cell.angle_alpha   90.00
_cell.angle_beta   90.00
_cell.angle_gamma   90.00
#
_symmetry.space_group_name_H-M   'P 1'
#
loop_
_entity.id
_entity.type
_entity.pdbx_description
1 polymer ?
#
loop_
_entity_poly.entity_id
_entity_poly.type
_entity_poly.pdbx_seq_one_letter_code
_entity_poly.pdbx_strand_id
1 'polypeptide(L)'
;EYYALEGISTILNTVGKLHDSGAAPRLAVEGIVMTMFDMRTNLSQQVVGEIRTHFPDKIYESLIPRSVRLAEAPSHGLPIIAYDANCTGAAAYRQLAREFLKRRKGGEAPAESPLETAEKDEAAPEGAPS
;
A
#
# COMPACT_ATOMS: atom_id res chain seq x y z
N GLU A 1 5.00 10.21 16.39
CA GLU A 1 3.88 10.97 15.84
C GLU A 1 4.33 12.31 15.23
N TYR A 2 5.08 13.15 15.92
CA TYR A 2 5.84 14.25 15.28
C TYR A 2 6.78 13.74 14.18
N TYR A 3 7.36 12.58 14.38
CA TYR A 3 8.27 11.91 13.44
C TYR A 3 7.57 11.23 12.26
N ALA A 4 6.25 11.16 12.22
CA ALA A 4 5.53 10.48 11.16
C ALA A 4 5.75 11.15 9.80
N LEU A 5 5.63 12.47 9.71
CA LEU A 5 5.89 13.23 8.48
C LEU A 5 7.36 13.14 8.05
N GLU A 6 8.29 13.26 9.00
CA GLU A 6 9.72 13.14 8.73
C GLU A 6 10.09 11.74 8.24
N GLY A 7 9.53 10.70 8.87
CA GLY A 7 9.70 9.31 8.44
C GLY A 7 9.17 9.05 7.03
N ILE A 8 7.99 9.56 6.70
CA ILE A 8 7.42 9.46 5.36
C ILE A 8 8.30 10.17 4.33
N SER A 9 8.75 11.39 4.63
CA SER A 9 9.65 12.14 3.75
C SER A 9 10.95 11.37 3.48
N THR A 10 11.52 10.76 4.51
CA THR A 10 12.73 9.92 4.37
C THR A 10 12.49 8.71 3.47
N ILE A 11 11.37 8.02 3.64
CA ILE A 11 11.00 6.86 2.81
C ILE A 11 10.78 7.30 1.36
N LEU A 12 10.07 8.38 1.13
CA LEU A 12 9.82 8.92 -0.22
C LEU A 12 11.12 9.31 -0.92
N ASN A 13 12.06 9.93 -0.20
CA ASN A 13 13.39 10.25 -0.73
C ASN A 13 14.16 8.98 -1.10
N THR A 14 14.10 7.95 -0.28
CA THR A 14 14.76 6.66 -0.55
C THR A 14 14.16 5.99 -1.78
N VAL A 15 12.85 5.95 -1.92
CA VAL A 15 12.16 5.45 -3.12
C VAL A 15 12.57 6.23 -4.36
N GLY A 16 12.61 7.57 -4.28
CA GLY A 16 13.07 8.43 -5.36
C GLY A 16 14.50 8.13 -5.80
N LYS A 17 15.42 7.97 -4.86
CA LYS A 17 16.82 7.60 -5.15
C LYS A 17 16.95 6.24 -5.84
N LEU A 18 16.20 5.25 -5.40
CA LEU A 18 16.19 3.92 -6.03
C LEU A 18 15.61 3.95 -7.44
N HIS A 19 14.59 4.75 -7.66
CA HIS A 19 14.00 4.98 -8.97
C HIS A 19 15.00 5.66 -9.91
N ASP A 20 15.59 6.80 -9.49
CA ASP A 20 16.48 7.63 -10.31
C ASP A 20 17.81 6.95 -10.60
N SER A 21 18.32 6.12 -9.69
CA SER A 21 19.55 5.34 -9.91
C SER A 21 19.37 4.17 -10.89
N GLY A 22 18.14 3.86 -11.29
CA GLY A 22 17.84 2.70 -12.12
C GLY A 22 17.88 1.36 -11.38
N ALA A 23 18.15 1.35 -10.06
CA ALA A 23 18.15 0.12 -9.25
C ALA A 23 16.74 -0.49 -9.12
N ALA A 24 15.72 0.36 -9.07
CA ALA A 24 14.33 -0.04 -9.03
C ALA A 24 13.44 0.93 -9.83
N PRO A 25 13.56 0.96 -11.18
CA PRO A 25 12.92 1.97 -12.01
C PRO A 25 11.40 1.93 -12.03
N ARG A 26 10.80 0.84 -11.55
CA ARG A 26 9.35 0.67 -11.43
C ARG A 26 8.81 0.80 -10.01
N LEU A 27 9.70 1.05 -9.05
CA LEU A 27 9.29 1.25 -7.66
C LEU A 27 8.55 2.58 -7.53
N ALA A 28 7.34 2.52 -7.01
CA ALA A 28 6.52 3.70 -6.73
C ALA A 28 5.74 3.51 -5.43
N VAL A 29 5.37 4.60 -4.79
CA VAL A 29 4.49 4.57 -3.62
C VAL A 29 3.05 4.42 -4.11
N GLU A 30 2.43 3.30 -3.83
CA GLU A 30 1.01 3.03 -4.14
C GLU A 30 0.08 3.86 -3.27
N GLY A 31 0.39 3.97 -1.99
CA GLY A 31 -0.42 4.72 -1.05
C GLY A 31 0.12 4.68 0.37
N ILE A 32 -0.52 5.47 1.22
CA ILE A 32 -0.17 5.60 2.64
C ILE A 32 -1.40 5.21 3.45
N VAL A 33 -1.24 4.27 4.37
CA VAL A 33 -2.28 3.83 5.30
C VAL A 33 -1.90 4.24 6.71
N MET A 34 -2.80 4.91 7.40
CA MET A 34 -2.62 5.25 8.80
C MET A 34 -3.05 4.08 9.67
N THR A 35 -2.13 3.61 10.52
CA THR A 35 -2.39 2.50 11.46
C THR A 35 -2.30 2.97 12.91
N MET A 36 -2.73 2.13 13.84
CA MET A 36 -2.76 2.42 15.27
C MET A 36 -3.47 3.75 15.61
N PHE A 37 -4.48 4.08 14.82
CA PHE A 37 -5.26 5.29 15.01
C PHE A 37 -6.11 5.19 16.28
N ASP A 38 -6.01 6.20 17.14
CA ASP A 38 -6.82 6.32 18.36
C ASP A 38 -7.68 7.58 18.28
N MET A 39 -8.98 7.40 18.06
CA MET A 39 -9.95 8.51 17.97
C MET A 39 -10.03 9.35 19.22
N ARG A 40 -9.61 8.82 20.38
CA ARG A 40 -9.67 9.51 21.67
C ARG A 40 -8.55 10.55 21.83
N THR A 41 -7.53 10.50 20.99
CA THR A 41 -6.38 11.41 21.08
C THR A 41 -6.45 12.48 20.00
N ASN A 42 -6.29 13.75 20.40
CA ASN A 42 -6.15 14.85 19.47
C ASN A 42 -4.92 14.70 18.57
N LEU A 43 -3.87 14.10 19.10
CA LEU A 43 -2.62 13.87 18.37
C LEU A 43 -2.80 12.96 17.17
N SER A 44 -3.51 11.84 17.31
CA SER A 44 -3.85 10.98 16.17
C SER A 44 -4.63 11.73 15.09
N GLN A 45 -5.59 12.54 15.48
CA GLN A 45 -6.38 13.34 14.54
C GLN A 45 -5.54 14.40 13.83
N GLN A 46 -4.64 15.07 14.55
CA GLN A 46 -3.72 16.06 13.98
C GLN A 46 -2.77 15.42 12.96
N VAL A 47 -2.16 14.30 13.30
CA VAL A 47 -1.24 13.57 12.39
C VAL A 47 -1.96 13.16 11.11
N VAL A 48 -3.17 12.61 11.22
CA VAL A 48 -3.99 12.25 10.04
C VAL A 48 -4.29 13.50 9.20
N GLY A 49 -4.67 14.60 9.82
CA GLY A 49 -4.95 15.86 9.12
C GLY A 49 -3.73 16.40 8.38
N GLU A 50 -2.58 16.40 9.01
CA GLU A 50 -1.33 16.85 8.38
C GLU A 50 -0.92 15.97 7.19
N ILE A 51 -1.00 14.66 7.33
CA ILE A 51 -0.66 13.74 6.24
C ILE A 51 -1.65 13.87 5.09
N ARG A 52 -2.93 14.04 5.36
CA ARG A 52 -3.94 14.32 4.32
C ARG A 52 -3.66 15.62 3.57
N THR A 53 -3.18 16.62 4.26
CA THR A 53 -2.83 17.91 3.65
C THR A 53 -1.59 17.82 2.76
N HIS A 54 -0.58 17.05 3.17
CA HIS A 54 0.68 16.93 2.43
C HIS A 54 0.63 15.86 1.31
N PHE A 55 -0.16 14.81 1.48
CA PHE A 55 -0.24 13.68 0.56
C PHE A 55 -1.69 13.33 0.20
N PRO A 56 -2.50 14.27 -0.32
CA PRO A 56 -3.94 14.06 -0.53
C PRO A 56 -4.23 12.93 -1.52
N ASP A 57 -3.36 12.72 -2.51
CA ASP A 57 -3.55 11.72 -3.56
C ASP A 57 -3.04 10.33 -3.17
N LYS A 58 -2.20 10.24 -2.13
CA LYS A 58 -1.56 8.99 -1.70
C LYS A 58 -2.18 8.38 -0.46
N ILE A 59 -2.75 9.18 0.43
CA ILE A 59 -3.34 8.68 1.67
C ILE A 59 -4.67 7.96 1.41
N TYR A 60 -4.84 6.79 2.03
CA TYR A 60 -6.12 6.11 2.08
C TYR A 60 -7.04 6.78 3.11
N GLU A 61 -8.33 6.81 2.82
CA GLU A 61 -9.34 7.29 3.77
C GLU A 61 -9.55 6.31 4.91
N SER A 62 -9.38 5.02 4.62
CA SER A 62 -9.47 3.96 5.61
C SER A 62 -8.37 4.10 6.67
N LEU A 63 -8.79 4.07 7.93
CA LEU A 63 -7.90 4.14 9.10
C LEU A 63 -7.92 2.79 9.80
N ILE A 64 -6.75 2.27 10.15
CA ILE A 64 -6.64 1.05 10.94
C ILE A 64 -6.54 1.45 12.42
N PRO A 65 -7.53 1.09 13.23
CA PRO A 65 -7.56 1.49 14.63
C PRO A 65 -6.51 0.76 15.46
N ARG A 66 -6.12 1.35 16.57
CA ARG A 66 -5.40 0.66 17.62
C ARG A 66 -6.30 -0.46 18.19
N SER A 67 -5.84 -1.69 18.15
CA SER A 67 -6.62 -2.86 18.54
C SER A 67 -5.74 -3.93 19.17
N VAL A 68 -6.17 -4.42 20.33
CA VAL A 68 -5.51 -5.55 21.01
C VAL A 68 -5.57 -6.81 20.14
N ARG A 69 -6.67 -7.05 19.44
CA ARG A 69 -6.83 -8.20 18.54
C ARG A 69 -5.83 -8.17 17.38
N LEU A 70 -5.59 -7.00 16.80
CA LEU A 70 -4.56 -6.82 15.78
C LEU A 70 -3.15 -7.09 16.31
N ALA A 71 -2.88 -6.74 17.56
CA ALA A 71 -1.60 -7.00 18.20
C ALA A 71 -1.41 -8.50 18.54
N GLU A 72 -2.48 -9.19 18.89
CA GLU A 72 -2.46 -10.61 19.26
C GLU A 72 -2.34 -11.55 18.04
N ALA A 73 -2.97 -11.24 16.93
CA ALA A 73 -3.06 -12.11 15.76
C ALA A 73 -1.69 -12.63 15.27
N PRO A 74 -0.63 -11.80 15.15
CA PRO A 74 0.70 -12.29 14.76
C PRO A 74 1.28 -13.33 15.72
N SER A 75 0.99 -13.23 17.02
CA SER A 75 1.44 -14.21 18.01
C SER A 75 0.83 -15.60 17.79
N HIS A 76 -0.31 -15.67 17.13
CA HIS A 76 -0.97 -16.91 16.74
C HIS A 76 -0.63 -17.33 15.30
N GLY A 77 0.20 -16.58 14.60
CA GLY A 77 0.55 -16.84 13.21
C GLY A 77 -0.63 -16.71 12.23
N LEU A 78 -1.64 -15.91 12.58
CA LEU A 78 -2.86 -15.74 11.80
C LEU A 78 -3.07 -14.30 11.36
N PRO A 79 -3.62 -14.08 10.15
CA PRO A 79 -4.13 -12.76 9.78
C PRO A 79 -5.38 -12.44 10.61
N ILE A 80 -5.64 -11.15 10.80
CA ILE A 80 -6.77 -10.71 11.65
C ILE A 80 -8.13 -11.26 11.20
N ILE A 81 -8.33 -11.42 9.91
CA ILE A 81 -9.59 -11.97 9.36
C ILE A 81 -9.79 -13.44 9.68
N ALA A 82 -8.73 -14.18 9.96
CA ALA A 82 -8.78 -15.58 10.41
C ALA A 82 -8.79 -15.66 11.94
N TYR A 83 -8.11 -14.75 12.62
CA TYR A 83 -8.00 -14.72 14.08
C TYR A 83 -9.31 -14.26 14.74
N ASP A 84 -9.85 -13.11 14.29
CA ASP A 84 -11.12 -12.56 14.77
C ASP A 84 -11.82 -11.79 13.64
N ALA A 85 -12.61 -12.50 12.86
CA ALA A 85 -13.28 -11.95 11.68
C ALA A 85 -14.26 -10.81 11.98
N ASN A 86 -14.76 -10.72 13.21
CA ASN A 86 -15.81 -9.79 13.62
C ASN A 86 -15.28 -8.58 14.38
N CYS A 87 -13.99 -8.52 14.67
CA CYS A 87 -13.41 -7.37 15.37
C CYS A 87 -13.33 -6.13 14.48
N THR A 88 -13.21 -4.98 15.12
CA THR A 88 -13.08 -3.68 14.42
C THR A 88 -11.85 -3.60 13.52
N GLY A 89 -10.75 -4.22 13.92
CA GLY A 89 -9.54 -4.31 13.12
C GLY A 89 -9.75 -5.08 11.82
N ALA A 90 -10.45 -6.21 11.86
CA ALA A 90 -10.79 -6.98 10.66
C ALA A 90 -11.71 -6.19 9.72
N ALA A 91 -12.71 -5.50 10.26
CA ALA A 91 -13.59 -4.63 9.47
C ALA A 91 -12.80 -3.50 8.78
N ALA A 92 -11.87 -2.87 9.50
CA ALA A 92 -11.02 -1.81 8.95
C ALA A 92 -10.14 -2.30 7.79
N TYR A 93 -9.51 -3.47 7.92
CA TYR A 93 -8.72 -4.05 6.83
C TYR A 93 -9.56 -4.45 5.62
N ARG A 94 -10.79 -4.95 5.82
CA ARG A 94 -11.70 -5.21 4.70
C ARG A 94 -12.09 -3.92 3.98
N GLN A 95 -12.34 -2.85 4.72
CA GLN A 95 -12.64 -1.54 4.14
C GLN A 95 -11.44 -1.02 3.33
N LEU A 96 -10.24 -1.10 3.88
CA LEU A 96 -9.01 -0.75 3.17
C LEU A 96 -8.86 -1.54 1.86
N ALA A 97 -9.10 -2.85 1.90
CA ALA A 97 -9.04 -3.69 0.71
C ALA A 97 -10.04 -3.24 -0.38
N ARG A 98 -11.26 -2.90 0.01
CA ARG A 98 -12.27 -2.37 -0.93
C ARG A 98 -11.83 -1.04 -1.53
N GLU A 99 -11.30 -0.13 -0.71
CA GLU A 99 -10.79 1.17 -1.16
C GLU A 99 -9.62 1.00 -2.13
N PHE A 100 -8.67 0.12 -1.80
CA PHE A 100 -7.55 -0.22 -2.67
C PHE A 100 -8.01 -0.72 -4.04
N LEU A 101 -8.92 -1.70 -4.06
CA LEU A 101 -9.46 -2.26 -5.31
C LEU A 101 -10.24 -1.21 -6.13
N LYS A 102 -10.98 -0.33 -5.45
CA LYS A 102 -11.71 0.75 -6.11
C LYS A 102 -10.77 1.77 -6.76
N ARG A 103 -9.69 2.15 -6.06
CA ARG A 103 -8.66 3.06 -6.60
C ARG A 103 -8.00 2.47 -7.85
N ARG A 104 -7.66 1.19 -7.82
CA ARG A 104 -7.05 0.50 -8.97
C ARG A 104 -7.99 0.36 -10.15
N LYS A 105 -9.29 0.21 -9.94
CA LYS A 105 -10.28 0.15 -11.04
C LYS A 105 -10.56 1.52 -11.65
N GLY A 106 -10.41 2.60 -10.89
CA GLY A 106 -10.61 3.98 -11.34
C GLY A 106 -9.35 4.64 -11.92
N GLY A 107 -8.19 4.02 -11.72
CA GLY A 107 -6.91 4.42 -12.30
C GLY A 107 -6.57 3.54 -13.48
N GLU A 108 -5.92 4.11 -14.48
CA GLU A 108 -5.40 3.45 -15.66
C GLU A 108 -4.73 2.11 -15.31
N ALA A 109 -5.06 1.06 -16.04
CA ALA A 109 -4.48 -0.26 -15.85
C ALA A 109 -2.95 -0.16 -15.76
N PRO A 110 -2.28 -0.87 -14.84
CA PRO A 110 -0.84 -0.87 -14.80
C PRO A 110 -0.32 -1.32 -16.16
N ALA A 111 0.63 -0.56 -16.69
CA ALA A 111 1.33 -0.95 -17.91
C ALA A 111 1.75 -2.43 -17.79
N GLU A 112 1.41 -3.21 -18.80
CA GLU A 112 1.69 -4.64 -18.87
C GLU A 112 3.11 -4.94 -18.36
N SER A 113 3.21 -5.92 -17.47
CA SER A 113 4.48 -6.36 -16.92
C SER A 113 5.43 -6.72 -18.09
N PRO A 114 6.66 -6.20 -18.14
CA PRO A 114 7.61 -6.57 -19.20
C PRO A 114 7.97 -8.06 -19.25
N LEU A 115 7.52 -8.84 -18.27
CA LEU A 115 7.68 -10.29 -18.26
C LEU A 115 6.72 -10.99 -19.24
N GLU A 116 5.55 -10.40 -19.55
CA GLU A 116 4.62 -10.99 -20.53
C GLU A 116 4.99 -10.65 -21.98
N THR A 117 5.74 -9.58 -22.21
CA THR A 117 6.25 -9.25 -23.55
C THR A 117 7.46 -10.09 -23.96
N ALA A 118 8.27 -10.55 -23.00
CA ALA A 118 9.42 -11.40 -23.28
C ALA A 118 9.04 -12.82 -23.73
N GLU A 119 7.93 -13.36 -23.23
CA GLU A 119 7.45 -14.70 -23.64
C GLU A 119 6.78 -14.72 -25.02
N LYS A 120 6.31 -13.57 -25.52
CA LYS A 120 5.69 -13.49 -26.86
C LYS A 120 6.69 -13.35 -28.00
N ASP A 121 7.88 -12.81 -27.72
CA ASP A 121 8.93 -12.66 -28.75
C ASP A 121 9.78 -13.92 -28.98
N GLU A 122 9.71 -14.90 -28.06
CA GLU A 122 10.45 -16.17 -28.18
C GLU A 122 9.66 -17.28 -28.91
N ALA A 123 8.41 -17.01 -29.29
CA ALA A 123 7.52 -17.95 -29.97
C ALA A 123 7.34 -17.65 -31.47
N ALA A 124 8.30 -17.06 -32.12
CA ALA A 124 8.30 -16.98 -33.59
C ALA A 124 8.95 -18.24 -34.19
N PRO A 125 8.24 -19.03 -34.99
CA PRO A 125 8.84 -20.20 -35.61
C PRO A 125 9.80 -19.78 -36.75
N GLU A 126 11.04 -20.21 -36.66
CA GLU A 126 11.93 -20.22 -37.80
C GLU A 126 11.31 -21.08 -38.93
N GLY A 127 10.82 -20.40 -39.93
CA GLY A 127 10.48 -21.05 -41.20
C GLY A 127 11.74 -21.39 -41.96
N ALA A 128 12.04 -22.66 -42.08
CA ALA A 128 13.11 -23.14 -42.95
C ALA A 128 12.71 -22.93 -44.41
N PRO A 129 13.61 -22.41 -45.28
CA PRO A 129 13.41 -22.44 -46.71
C PRO A 129 13.93 -23.75 -47.28
N SER A 130 13.18 -24.30 -48.16
CA SER A 130 13.58 -25.39 -49.09
C SER A 130 14.51 -24.90 -50.19
#